data_21bd969e2d06a2738ccc236d57f54cc2
#
_entry.id   21bd969e2d06a2738ccc236d57f54cc2
#
_cell.length_a   1.000
_cell.length_b   1.000
_cell.length_c   1.000
_cell.angle_alpha   90.00
_cell.angle_beta   90.00
_cell.angle_gamma   90.00
#
_symmetry.space_group_name_H-M   'P 1'
#
loop_
_entity.id
_entity.type
_entity.pdbx_description
1 polymer ?
#
loop_
_entity_poly.entity_id
_entity_poly.type
_entity_poly.pdbx_seq_one_letter_code
_entity_poly.pdbx_strand_id
1 'polypeptide(L)'
;MKDAWEEDGDPWIVKGKTRPFENEWLALDLYDVVRPDGGEGTYTVVRPHRLAVGVLPIEPDGSVHLVGQWRFPLGRYSWEMPEGGADPGEDPLECAKRELAEETGLTAGRYERMLEMDLSNSLTDERAVIYLAFDLIAGEAKPEATEVLRRRRAHFRDVLDRVAAGRIRDGLTVAAVLRAHHMAVTGLLPAEFARAMLARREGEKHG
;
A
#
# COMPACT_ATOMS: atom_id res chain seq x y z
N MET A 1 30.46 15.17 7.22
CA MET A 1 29.48 15.26 8.33
C MET A 1 28.81 13.91 8.39
N LYS A 2 28.81 13.23 9.56
CA LYS A 2 27.97 12.07 9.77
C LYS A 2 26.53 12.50 9.55
N ASP A 3 25.75 11.67 8.83
CA ASP A 3 24.32 11.92 8.69
C ASP A 3 23.72 11.94 10.09
N ALA A 4 22.92 12.96 10.40
CA ALA A 4 22.25 13.07 11.71
C ALA A 4 21.20 11.96 11.94
N TRP A 5 20.97 11.10 10.93
CA TRP A 5 20.06 9.96 10.91
C TRP A 5 20.82 8.62 10.96
N GLU A 6 22.14 8.61 11.33
CA GLU A 6 22.86 7.36 11.56
C GLU A 6 22.24 6.58 12.72
N GLU A 7 22.09 5.27 12.52
CA GLU A 7 21.42 4.36 13.43
C GLU A 7 22.44 3.69 14.37
N ASP A 8 22.02 3.46 15.60
CA ASP A 8 22.74 2.58 16.52
C ASP A 8 22.49 1.11 16.14
N GLY A 9 23.36 0.19 16.58
CA GLY A 9 23.20 -1.24 16.32
C GLY A 9 22.02 -1.86 17.08
N ASP A 10 21.71 -3.13 16.77
CA ASP A 10 20.65 -3.89 17.42
C ASP A 10 20.96 -4.08 18.93
N PRO A 11 20.12 -3.52 19.84
CA PRO A 11 20.32 -3.67 21.28
C PRO A 11 19.71 -4.95 21.87
N TRP A 12 19.04 -5.78 21.04
CA TRP A 12 18.39 -7.01 21.49
C TRP A 12 19.32 -8.20 21.40
N ILE A 13 19.28 -9.10 22.37
CA ILE A 13 20.02 -10.37 22.33
C ILE A 13 19.01 -11.51 22.18
N VAL A 14 19.04 -12.22 21.06
CA VAL A 14 18.21 -13.39 20.80
C VAL A 14 18.87 -14.62 21.43
N LYS A 15 18.18 -15.28 22.39
CA LYS A 15 18.61 -16.53 23.03
C LYS A 15 18.06 -17.78 22.34
N GLY A 16 16.83 -17.68 21.82
CA GLY A 16 16.14 -18.79 21.19
C GLY A 16 14.99 -18.33 20.30
N LYS A 17 14.52 -19.24 19.44
CA LYS A 17 13.40 -19.00 18.54
C LYS A 17 12.59 -20.28 18.39
N THR A 18 11.27 -20.16 18.46
CA THR A 18 10.31 -21.22 18.11
C THR A 18 9.27 -20.67 17.14
N ARG A 19 8.63 -21.56 16.40
CA ARG A 19 7.51 -21.22 15.50
C ARG A 19 6.27 -22.01 15.88
N PRO A 20 5.45 -21.51 16.80
CA PRO A 20 4.28 -22.22 17.28
C PRO A 20 3.13 -22.30 16.26
N PHE A 21 3.11 -21.47 15.24
CA PHE A 21 2.07 -21.47 14.21
C PHE A 21 2.63 -21.10 12.83
N GLU A 22 2.12 -21.79 11.81
CA GLU A 22 2.37 -21.45 10.40
C GLU A 22 1.22 -21.99 9.54
N ASN A 23 0.82 -21.22 8.53
CA ASN A 23 -0.10 -21.63 7.47
C ASN A 23 0.38 -21.05 6.13
N GLU A 24 -0.44 -21.12 5.09
CA GLU A 24 -0.10 -20.60 3.75
C GLU A 24 0.06 -19.06 3.69
N TRP A 25 -0.46 -18.33 4.67
CA TRP A 25 -0.49 -16.86 4.68
C TRP A 25 0.59 -16.24 5.55
N LEU A 26 0.83 -16.83 6.71
CA LEU A 26 1.75 -16.27 7.70
C LEU A 26 2.33 -17.32 8.65
N ALA A 27 3.43 -16.97 9.28
CA ALA A 27 3.98 -17.66 10.44
C ALA A 27 3.98 -16.76 11.68
N LEU A 28 3.97 -17.38 12.86
CA LEU A 28 4.15 -16.72 14.14
C LEU A 28 5.48 -17.22 14.74
N ASP A 29 6.45 -16.32 14.87
CA ASP A 29 7.74 -16.59 15.50
C ASP A 29 7.75 -16.04 16.92
N LEU A 30 8.14 -16.88 17.88
CA LEU A 30 8.33 -16.50 19.28
C LEU A 30 9.83 -16.55 19.62
N TYR A 31 10.36 -15.44 20.07
CA TYR A 31 11.77 -15.27 20.43
C TYR A 31 11.93 -15.17 21.96
N ASP A 32 12.89 -15.90 22.49
CA ASP A 32 13.41 -15.64 23.83
C ASP A 32 14.55 -14.61 23.71
N VAL A 33 14.41 -13.50 24.42
CA VAL A 33 15.31 -12.34 24.24
C VAL A 33 15.80 -11.78 25.57
N VAL A 34 16.96 -11.12 25.51
CA VAL A 34 17.34 -10.12 26.51
C VAL A 34 17.01 -8.77 25.91
N ARG A 35 16.19 -8.01 26.62
CA ARG A 35 15.75 -6.67 26.22
C ARG A 35 16.88 -5.64 26.39
N PRO A 36 16.80 -4.45 25.77
CA PRO A 36 17.79 -3.39 25.93
C PRO A 36 18.04 -2.95 27.38
N ASP A 37 17.06 -3.13 28.28
CA ASP A 37 17.18 -2.86 29.71
C ASP A 37 17.91 -3.97 30.51
N GLY A 38 18.35 -5.04 29.83
CA GLY A 38 19.00 -6.20 30.41
C GLY A 38 18.02 -7.25 30.97
N GLY A 39 16.72 -7.01 30.95
CA GLY A 39 15.70 -7.94 31.41
C GLY A 39 15.44 -9.06 30.41
N GLU A 40 15.19 -10.28 30.91
CA GLU A 40 14.73 -11.39 30.07
C GLU A 40 13.26 -11.20 29.68
N GLY A 41 12.89 -11.70 28.50
CA GLY A 41 11.53 -11.61 27.99
C GLY A 41 11.30 -12.41 26.73
N THR A 42 10.10 -12.30 26.17
CA THR A 42 9.75 -12.89 24.87
C THR A 42 9.34 -11.78 23.90
N TYR A 43 9.63 -11.99 22.63
CA TYR A 43 9.14 -11.13 21.53
C TYR A 43 8.43 -11.98 20.49
N THR A 44 7.21 -11.60 20.15
CA THR A 44 6.42 -12.31 19.15
C THR A 44 6.39 -11.51 17.86
N VAL A 45 6.71 -12.17 16.75
CA VAL A 45 6.72 -11.56 15.42
C VAL A 45 5.78 -12.32 14.50
N VAL A 46 4.87 -11.60 13.86
CA VAL A 46 4.05 -12.12 12.75
C VAL A 46 4.87 -11.99 11.46
N ARG A 47 4.95 -13.07 10.69
CA ARG A 47 5.72 -13.18 9.44
C ARG A 47 4.77 -13.44 8.28
N PRO A 48 4.21 -12.45 7.60
CA PRO A 48 3.50 -12.65 6.35
C PRO A 48 4.42 -13.28 5.30
N HIS A 49 3.89 -14.21 4.51
CA HIS A 49 4.70 -14.90 3.50
C HIS A 49 4.81 -14.14 2.18
N ARG A 50 3.98 -13.11 2.00
CA ARG A 50 3.89 -12.32 0.78
C ARG A 50 4.30 -10.87 1.03
N LEU A 51 4.96 -10.27 0.04
CA LEU A 51 5.18 -8.85 -0.03
C LEU A 51 3.86 -8.16 -0.44
N ALA A 52 3.41 -7.18 0.31
CA ALA A 52 2.26 -6.38 -0.11
C ALA A 52 2.63 -5.48 -1.29
N VAL A 53 1.80 -5.44 -2.31
CA VAL A 53 2.02 -4.61 -3.50
C VAL A 53 0.76 -3.85 -3.82
N GLY A 54 0.86 -2.53 -3.94
CA GLY A 54 -0.24 -1.67 -4.34
C GLY A 54 0.06 -0.89 -5.61
N VAL A 55 -0.98 -0.51 -6.34
CA VAL A 55 -0.85 0.31 -7.54
C VAL A 55 -1.92 1.40 -7.56
N LEU A 56 -1.51 2.65 -7.73
CA LEU A 56 -2.41 3.79 -7.89
C LEU A 56 -2.50 4.16 -9.38
N PRO A 57 -3.57 3.75 -10.08
CA PRO A 57 -3.76 4.07 -11.49
C PRO A 57 -4.32 5.48 -11.64
N ILE A 58 -3.67 6.29 -12.50
CA ILE A 58 -3.99 7.71 -12.70
C ILE A 58 -4.33 7.96 -14.16
N GLU A 59 -5.51 8.49 -14.41
CA GLU A 59 -6.00 8.92 -15.73
C GLU A 59 -5.46 10.32 -16.12
N PRO A 60 -5.42 10.64 -17.42
CA PRO A 60 -5.01 11.97 -17.89
C PRO A 60 -5.87 13.13 -17.36
N ASP A 61 -7.12 12.87 -16.95
CA ASP A 61 -8.00 13.87 -16.36
C ASP A 61 -7.85 14.02 -14.84
N GLY A 62 -6.87 13.33 -14.24
CA GLY A 62 -6.61 13.34 -12.81
C GLY A 62 -7.52 12.44 -11.99
N SER A 63 -8.34 11.59 -12.61
CA SER A 63 -9.09 10.55 -11.91
C SER A 63 -8.18 9.38 -11.54
N VAL A 64 -8.53 8.69 -10.46
CA VAL A 64 -7.91 7.46 -10.00
C VAL A 64 -8.95 6.36 -9.85
N HIS A 65 -8.51 5.11 -9.88
CA HIS A 65 -9.38 3.96 -9.70
C HIS A 65 -9.15 3.34 -8.34
N LEU A 66 -10.23 3.05 -7.65
CA LEU A 66 -10.27 2.40 -6.34
C LEU A 66 -11.13 1.15 -6.41
N VAL A 67 -10.83 0.20 -5.55
CA VAL A 67 -11.64 -0.97 -5.26
C VAL A 67 -12.21 -0.88 -3.86
N GLY A 68 -13.37 -1.46 -3.66
CA GLY A 68 -14.02 -1.48 -2.36
C GLY A 68 -14.43 -2.90 -2.00
N GLN A 69 -14.11 -3.34 -0.79
CA GLN A 69 -14.42 -4.66 -0.30
C GLN A 69 -14.68 -4.69 1.21
N TRP A 70 -15.28 -5.79 1.66
CA TRP A 70 -15.41 -6.07 3.09
C TRP A 70 -14.14 -6.70 3.61
N ARG A 71 -13.42 -6.00 4.48
CA ARG A 71 -12.22 -6.54 5.13
C ARG A 71 -12.63 -7.27 6.41
N PHE A 72 -12.58 -8.61 6.36
CA PHE A 72 -12.97 -9.48 7.47
C PHE A 72 -12.30 -9.14 8.81
N PRO A 73 -10.96 -8.91 8.87
CA PRO A 73 -10.30 -8.59 10.13
C PRO A 73 -10.78 -7.26 10.74
N LEU A 74 -11.24 -6.33 9.90
CA LEU A 74 -11.69 -5.00 10.34
C LEU A 74 -13.19 -4.96 10.66
N GLY A 75 -13.96 -5.98 10.23
CA GLY A 75 -15.42 -6.03 10.36
C GLY A 75 -16.13 -4.86 9.68
N ARG A 76 -15.57 -4.34 8.57
CA ARG A 76 -16.11 -3.18 7.86
C ARG A 76 -15.74 -3.16 6.40
N TYR A 77 -16.49 -2.35 5.64
CA TYR A 77 -16.18 -2.03 4.25
C TYR A 77 -15.00 -1.05 4.17
N SER A 78 -14.09 -1.28 3.22
CA SER A 78 -12.92 -0.44 2.96
C SER A 78 -12.84 -0.07 1.48
N TRP A 79 -12.43 1.17 1.19
CA TRP A 79 -12.06 1.63 -0.14
C TRP A 79 -10.55 1.77 -0.20
N GLU A 80 -9.95 1.14 -1.19
CA GLU A 80 -8.52 0.92 -1.32
C GLU A 80 -8.08 1.16 -2.77
N MET A 81 -6.81 1.43 -3.01
CA MET A 81 -6.24 1.27 -4.34
C MET A 81 -6.20 -0.24 -4.68
N PRO A 82 -6.08 -0.65 -5.93
CA PRO A 82 -5.79 -2.04 -6.28
C PRO A 82 -4.51 -2.51 -5.57
N GLU A 83 -4.60 -3.62 -4.84
CA GLU A 83 -3.50 -4.13 -4.03
C GLU A 83 -3.65 -5.62 -3.69
N GLY A 84 -2.52 -6.32 -3.62
CA GLY A 84 -2.50 -7.72 -3.22
C GLY A 84 -1.12 -8.18 -2.79
N GLY A 85 -0.98 -9.48 -2.59
CA GLY A 85 0.27 -10.09 -2.18
C GLY A 85 1.04 -10.68 -3.37
N ALA A 86 2.32 -10.33 -3.51
CA ALA A 86 3.18 -10.98 -4.48
C ALA A 86 3.39 -12.44 -4.13
N ASP A 87 3.22 -13.34 -5.11
CA ASP A 87 3.52 -14.74 -4.94
C ASP A 87 5.01 -14.98 -4.65
N PRO A 88 5.39 -16.10 -4.02
CA PRO A 88 6.79 -16.39 -3.77
C PRO A 88 7.64 -16.36 -5.05
N GLY A 89 8.57 -15.41 -5.13
CA GLY A 89 9.43 -15.19 -6.29
C GLY A 89 8.83 -14.34 -7.41
N GLU A 90 7.61 -13.87 -7.26
CA GLU A 90 7.00 -12.91 -8.20
C GLU A 90 7.70 -11.55 -8.08
N ASP A 91 8.02 -10.94 -9.22
CA ASP A 91 8.53 -9.56 -9.26
C ASP A 91 7.43 -8.60 -8.80
N PRO A 92 7.70 -7.64 -7.90
CA PRO A 92 6.69 -6.70 -7.40
C PRO A 92 5.99 -5.90 -8.50
N LEU A 93 6.66 -5.60 -9.61
CA LEU A 93 6.03 -4.91 -10.74
C LEU A 93 5.04 -5.83 -11.47
N GLU A 94 5.38 -7.11 -11.64
CA GLU A 94 4.46 -8.07 -12.26
C GLU A 94 3.24 -8.30 -11.37
N CYS A 95 3.42 -8.36 -10.04
CA CYS A 95 2.30 -8.37 -9.09
C CYS A 95 1.41 -7.14 -9.25
N ALA A 96 1.98 -5.92 -9.29
CA ALA A 96 1.22 -4.69 -9.49
C ALA A 96 0.41 -4.70 -10.81
N LYS A 97 0.97 -5.24 -11.88
CA LYS A 97 0.27 -5.40 -13.18
C LYS A 97 -0.87 -6.39 -13.09
N ARG A 98 -0.65 -7.53 -12.44
CA ARG A 98 -1.64 -8.58 -12.23
C ARG A 98 -2.80 -8.06 -11.41
N GLU A 99 -2.56 -7.49 -10.24
CA GLU A 99 -3.59 -6.94 -9.34
C GLU A 99 -4.41 -5.83 -10.02
N LEU A 100 -3.75 -4.91 -10.75
CA LEU A 100 -4.46 -3.89 -11.51
C LEU A 100 -5.45 -4.51 -12.51
N ALA A 101 -5.01 -5.54 -13.25
CA ALA A 101 -5.82 -6.20 -14.26
C ALA A 101 -6.96 -7.02 -13.64
N GLU A 102 -6.68 -7.79 -12.59
CA GLU A 102 -7.66 -8.66 -11.92
C GLU A 102 -8.75 -7.86 -11.25
N GLU A 103 -8.40 -6.88 -10.45
CA GLU A 103 -9.35 -6.12 -9.65
C GLU A 103 -10.11 -5.05 -10.44
N THR A 104 -9.47 -4.42 -11.42
CA THR A 104 -10.08 -3.28 -12.14
C THR A 104 -10.40 -3.57 -13.61
N GLY A 105 -9.73 -4.53 -14.22
CA GLY A 105 -9.73 -4.75 -15.67
C GLY A 105 -8.87 -3.77 -16.44
N LEU A 106 -8.04 -2.99 -15.75
CA LEU A 106 -7.13 -2.04 -16.39
C LEU A 106 -5.75 -2.65 -16.56
N THR A 107 -5.08 -2.28 -17.65
CA THR A 107 -3.64 -2.40 -17.80
C THR A 107 -3.04 -1.01 -17.99
N ALA A 108 -1.73 -0.86 -17.88
CA ALA A 108 -1.07 0.43 -18.04
C ALA A 108 0.17 0.31 -18.93
N GLY A 109 0.44 1.35 -19.70
CA GLY A 109 1.63 1.43 -20.55
C GLY A 109 2.88 1.82 -19.76
N ARG A 110 2.71 2.44 -18.58
CA ARG A 110 3.82 2.93 -17.76
C ARG A 110 3.55 2.70 -16.26
N TYR A 111 4.56 2.16 -15.56
CA TYR A 111 4.57 2.00 -14.13
C TYR A 111 5.79 2.70 -13.54
N GLU A 112 5.62 3.37 -12.41
CA GLU A 112 6.71 4.02 -11.67
C GLU A 112 6.65 3.58 -10.21
N ARG A 113 7.74 3.00 -9.69
CA ARG A 113 7.84 2.68 -8.26
C ARG A 113 7.85 3.98 -7.47
N MET A 114 6.87 4.14 -6.60
CA MET A 114 6.64 5.38 -5.88
C MET A 114 7.11 5.34 -4.43
N LEU A 115 6.89 4.21 -3.75
CA LEU A 115 7.12 4.09 -2.32
C LEU A 115 7.46 2.65 -1.95
N GLU A 116 8.31 2.50 -0.96
CA GLU A 116 8.51 1.27 -0.19
C GLU A 116 8.34 1.62 1.29
N MET A 117 7.69 0.74 2.05
CA MET A 117 7.38 1.00 3.44
C MET A 117 7.31 -0.28 4.27
N ASP A 118 7.64 -0.17 5.55
CA ASP A 118 7.41 -1.21 6.53
C ASP A 118 6.05 -0.98 7.18
N LEU A 119 5.29 -2.08 7.34
CA LEU A 119 3.97 -2.05 7.97
C LEU A 119 4.08 -2.59 9.39
N SER A 120 3.43 -1.92 10.35
CA SER A 120 3.33 -2.37 11.75
C SER A 120 4.65 -2.91 12.34
N ASN A 121 5.75 -2.17 12.15
CA ASN A 121 7.15 -2.54 12.40
C ASN A 121 7.48 -3.00 13.83
N SER A 122 6.58 -2.85 14.80
CA SER A 122 6.72 -3.38 16.15
C SER A 122 6.17 -4.80 16.34
N LEU A 123 5.43 -5.32 15.36
CA LEU A 123 4.73 -6.60 15.45
C LEU A 123 5.05 -7.54 14.29
N THR A 124 5.36 -7.02 13.14
CA THR A 124 5.53 -7.77 11.89
C THR A 124 6.73 -7.25 11.10
N ASP A 125 7.28 -8.07 10.22
CA ASP A 125 8.24 -7.68 9.20
C ASP A 125 7.59 -7.46 7.83
N GLU A 126 6.29 -7.24 7.82
CA GLU A 126 5.54 -6.96 6.61
C GLU A 126 6.03 -5.69 5.93
N ARG A 127 6.29 -5.81 4.64
CA ARG A 127 6.70 -4.70 3.77
C ARG A 127 5.70 -4.51 2.65
N ALA A 128 5.68 -3.30 2.12
CA ALA A 128 4.88 -2.97 0.97
C ALA A 128 5.68 -2.20 -0.07
N VAL A 129 5.35 -2.42 -1.35
CA VAL A 129 5.84 -1.64 -2.49
C VAL A 129 4.65 -1.07 -3.24
N ILE A 130 4.70 0.22 -3.53
CA ILE A 130 3.60 0.92 -4.20
C ILE A 130 4.09 1.49 -5.53
N TYR A 131 3.28 1.30 -6.58
CA TYR A 131 3.50 1.84 -7.91
C TYR A 131 2.45 2.88 -8.27
N LEU A 132 2.85 3.82 -9.13
CA LEU A 132 1.92 4.60 -9.95
C LEU A 132 1.77 3.90 -11.30
N ALA A 133 0.58 3.96 -11.87
CA ALA A 133 0.30 3.45 -13.21
C ALA A 133 -0.34 4.54 -14.07
N PHE A 134 0.16 4.71 -15.29
CA PHE A 134 -0.27 5.70 -16.26
C PHE A 134 -0.53 5.04 -17.62
N ASP A 135 -1.12 5.80 -18.53
CA ASP A 135 -1.44 5.33 -19.88
C ASP A 135 -2.34 4.08 -19.81
N LEU A 136 -3.45 4.25 -19.08
CA LEU A 136 -4.36 3.17 -18.76
C LEU A 136 -5.13 2.69 -19.99
N ILE A 137 -5.28 1.38 -20.11
CA ILE A 137 -6.00 0.69 -21.17
C ILE A 137 -7.09 -0.16 -20.53
N ALA A 138 -8.32 0.06 -20.93
CA ALA A 138 -9.47 -0.70 -20.43
C ALA A 138 -9.49 -2.13 -20.99
N GLY A 139 -9.76 -3.10 -20.13
CA GLY A 139 -9.94 -4.50 -20.44
C GLY A 139 -11.05 -5.10 -19.58
N GLU A 140 -11.04 -6.41 -19.43
CA GLU A 140 -12.00 -7.15 -18.61
C GLU A 140 -11.36 -7.55 -17.28
N ALA A 141 -12.01 -7.21 -16.17
CA ALA A 141 -11.56 -7.60 -14.85
C ALA A 141 -11.90 -9.06 -14.54
N LYS A 142 -11.00 -9.72 -13.84
CA LYS A 142 -11.14 -11.13 -13.43
C LYS A 142 -10.68 -11.26 -11.97
N PRO A 143 -11.46 -10.70 -11.00
CA PRO A 143 -11.10 -10.81 -9.59
C PRO A 143 -11.09 -12.28 -9.16
N GLU A 144 -10.35 -12.58 -8.11
CA GLU A 144 -10.35 -13.91 -7.51
C GLU A 144 -11.76 -14.31 -7.04
N ALA A 145 -12.06 -15.62 -7.05
CA ALA A 145 -13.40 -16.13 -6.74
C ALA A 145 -13.88 -15.80 -5.30
N THR A 146 -12.97 -15.49 -4.41
CA THR A 146 -13.24 -15.11 -3.01
C THR A 146 -13.49 -13.61 -2.84
N GLU A 147 -13.30 -12.81 -3.89
CA GLU A 147 -13.37 -11.36 -3.82
C GLU A 147 -14.69 -10.82 -4.42
N VAL A 148 -15.42 -10.09 -3.59
CA VAL A 148 -16.61 -9.33 -4.01
C VAL A 148 -16.24 -7.85 -4.06
N LEU A 149 -15.66 -7.44 -5.18
CA LEU A 149 -15.14 -6.09 -5.36
C LEU A 149 -16.18 -5.14 -5.97
N ARG A 150 -16.20 -3.90 -5.47
CA ARG A 150 -16.82 -2.77 -6.15
C ARG A 150 -15.71 -1.86 -6.68
N ARG A 151 -15.87 -1.37 -7.90
CA ARG A 151 -14.91 -0.45 -8.53
C ARG A 151 -15.45 0.97 -8.49
N ARG A 152 -14.56 1.92 -8.30
CA ARG A 152 -14.88 3.33 -8.34
C ARG A 152 -13.79 4.12 -9.02
N ARG A 153 -14.18 4.86 -10.06
CA ARG A 153 -13.37 5.93 -10.62
C ARG A 153 -13.75 7.23 -9.90
N ALA A 154 -12.79 7.96 -9.37
CA ALA A 154 -13.00 9.21 -8.66
C ALA A 154 -11.86 10.18 -8.98
N HIS A 155 -12.14 11.48 -8.98
CA HIS A 155 -11.07 12.47 -9.12
C HIS A 155 -10.13 12.39 -7.91
N PHE A 156 -8.81 12.52 -8.16
CA PHE A 156 -7.77 12.39 -7.14
C PHE A 156 -8.03 13.28 -5.92
N ARG A 157 -8.50 14.51 -6.14
CA ARG A 157 -8.79 15.45 -5.06
C ARG A 157 -9.90 14.95 -4.13
N ASP A 158 -10.96 14.37 -4.68
CA ASP A 158 -12.05 13.78 -3.87
C ASP A 158 -11.50 12.62 -2.99
N VAL A 159 -10.55 11.86 -3.53
CA VAL A 159 -9.90 10.77 -2.79
C VAL A 159 -8.99 11.33 -1.70
N LEU A 160 -8.18 12.35 -2.01
CA LEU A 160 -7.33 13.04 -1.05
C LEU A 160 -8.15 13.64 0.10
N ASP A 161 -9.27 14.29 -0.19
CA ASP A 161 -10.16 14.86 0.83
C ASP A 161 -10.77 13.76 1.72
N ARG A 162 -11.08 12.58 1.16
CA ARG A 162 -11.54 11.43 1.94
C ARG A 162 -10.46 10.84 2.82
N VAL A 163 -9.22 10.80 2.35
CA VAL A 163 -8.05 10.42 3.16
C VAL A 163 -7.86 11.42 4.30
N ALA A 164 -7.83 12.72 4.01
CA ALA A 164 -7.67 13.77 5.00
C ALA A 164 -8.79 13.78 6.06
N ALA A 165 -10.01 13.43 5.65
CA ALA A 165 -11.17 13.31 6.55
C ALA A 165 -11.26 11.96 7.28
N GLY A 166 -10.27 11.04 7.12
CA GLY A 166 -10.27 9.71 7.74
C GLY A 166 -11.38 8.77 7.25
N ARG A 167 -11.93 9.02 6.07
CA ARG A 167 -12.97 8.18 5.44
C ARG A 167 -12.38 7.05 4.59
N ILE A 168 -11.17 7.24 4.06
CA ILE A 168 -10.31 6.19 3.51
C ILE A 168 -9.20 6.00 4.54
N ARG A 169 -9.04 4.79 5.03
CA ARG A 169 -8.17 4.47 6.16
C ARG A 169 -7.23 3.31 5.91
N ASP A 170 -7.30 2.68 4.74
CA ASP A 170 -6.33 1.69 4.35
C ASP A 170 -4.93 2.32 4.32
N GLY A 171 -3.94 1.65 4.95
CA GLY A 171 -2.63 2.24 5.18
C GLY A 171 -1.84 2.47 3.90
N LEU A 172 -1.88 1.51 2.97
CA LEU A 172 -1.19 1.62 1.68
C LEU A 172 -1.81 2.72 0.84
N THR A 173 -3.15 2.74 0.74
CA THR A 173 -3.89 3.77 -0.01
C THR A 173 -3.65 5.16 0.55
N VAL A 174 -3.67 5.33 1.88
CA VAL A 174 -3.37 6.61 2.54
C VAL A 174 -1.96 7.08 2.19
N ALA A 175 -0.95 6.20 2.32
CA ALA A 175 0.43 6.52 1.98
C ALA A 175 0.60 6.87 0.49
N ALA A 176 -0.03 6.08 -0.40
CA ALA A 176 -0.02 6.30 -1.84
C ALA A 176 -0.60 7.66 -2.22
N VAL A 177 -1.78 7.99 -1.71
CA VAL A 177 -2.47 9.24 -2.03
C VAL A 177 -1.69 10.46 -1.53
N LEU A 178 -1.18 10.41 -0.29
CA LEU A 178 -0.39 11.51 0.28
C LEU A 178 0.95 11.67 -0.46
N ARG A 179 1.62 10.56 -0.80
CA ARG A 179 2.86 10.59 -1.58
C ARG A 179 2.64 11.12 -2.99
N ALA A 180 1.60 10.65 -3.69
CA ALA A 180 1.23 11.14 -5.03
C ALA A 180 0.89 12.65 -5.00
N HIS A 181 0.17 13.12 -3.98
CA HIS A 181 -0.07 14.55 -3.77
C HIS A 181 1.25 15.32 -3.61
N HIS A 182 2.15 14.85 -2.74
CA HIS A 182 3.46 15.47 -2.56
C HIS A 182 4.22 15.53 -3.91
N MET A 183 4.25 14.43 -4.66
CA MET A 183 4.91 14.38 -5.97
C MET A 183 4.30 15.36 -6.97
N ALA A 184 2.96 15.51 -6.97
CA ALA A 184 2.27 16.47 -7.85
C ALA A 184 2.63 17.92 -7.52
N VAL A 185 2.67 18.31 -6.23
CA VAL A 185 2.97 19.70 -5.82
C VAL A 185 4.46 20.04 -5.90
N THR A 186 5.36 19.05 -5.87
CA THR A 186 6.81 19.24 -5.95
C THR A 186 7.40 19.03 -7.36
N GLY A 187 6.53 18.76 -8.35
CA GLY A 187 6.98 18.58 -9.74
C GLY A 187 7.69 17.26 -10.03
N LEU A 188 7.48 16.25 -9.20
CA LEU A 188 8.01 14.88 -9.39
C LEU A 188 7.12 14.01 -10.27
N LEU A 189 5.93 14.49 -10.64
CA LEU A 189 5.05 13.85 -11.63
C LEU A 189 5.11 14.59 -12.96
N PRO A 190 4.76 13.93 -14.09
CA PRO A 190 4.54 14.61 -15.36
C PRO A 190 3.53 15.74 -15.18
N ALA A 191 3.85 16.91 -15.74
CA ALA A 191 3.14 18.16 -15.45
C ALA A 191 1.64 18.11 -15.82
N GLU A 192 1.28 17.35 -16.85
CA GLU A 192 -0.11 17.14 -17.28
C GLU A 192 -0.91 16.40 -16.22
N PHE A 193 -0.39 15.29 -15.66
CA PHE A 193 -1.04 14.51 -14.60
C PHE A 193 -1.12 15.34 -13.30
N ALA A 194 -0.02 15.98 -12.90
CA ALA A 194 0.01 16.83 -11.70
C ALA A 194 -1.05 17.94 -11.75
N ARG A 195 -1.16 18.65 -12.90
CA ARG A 195 -2.17 19.68 -13.08
C ARG A 195 -3.58 19.14 -13.02
N ALA A 196 -3.85 18.00 -13.68
CA ALA A 196 -5.15 17.38 -13.68
C ALA A 196 -5.56 16.90 -12.28
N MET A 197 -4.66 16.22 -11.56
CA MET A 197 -4.89 15.75 -10.19
C MET A 197 -5.19 16.88 -9.20
N LEU A 198 -4.52 18.03 -9.35
CA LEU A 198 -4.66 19.19 -8.45
C LEU A 198 -5.76 20.17 -8.88
N ALA A 199 -6.36 19.99 -10.06
CA ALA A 199 -7.42 20.84 -10.55
C ALA A 199 -8.61 20.87 -9.58
N ARG A 200 -9.16 22.08 -9.34
CA ARG A 200 -10.42 22.22 -8.61
C ARG A 200 -11.58 21.85 -9.53
N ARG A 201 -12.59 21.16 -9.00
CA ARG A 201 -13.84 20.97 -9.73
C ARG A 201 -14.59 22.29 -9.80
N GLU A 202 -15.15 22.58 -10.99
CA GLU A 202 -16.11 23.68 -11.13
C GLU A 202 -17.30 23.40 -10.21
N GLY A 203 -17.50 24.23 -9.19
CA GLY A 203 -18.63 24.11 -8.25
C GLY A 203 -18.25 24.07 -6.76
N GLU A 204 -16.98 23.94 -6.39
CA GLU A 204 -16.55 24.08 -4.98
C GLU A 204 -16.60 25.54 -4.56
N LYS A 205 -17.76 25.93 -3.96
CA LYS A 205 -17.86 27.19 -3.23
C LYS A 205 -17.04 27.09 -1.94
N HIS A 206 -16.27 28.15 -1.68
CA HIS A 206 -15.55 28.33 -0.43
C HIS A 206 -16.49 28.14 0.78
N GLY A 207 -16.21 27.12 1.61
CA GLY A 207 -16.71 26.99 2.96
C GLY A 207 -15.60 27.39 3.94
#